data_dadbf900d736522b59c02e04badfd69a
#
_entry.id   dadbf900d736522b59c02e04badfd69a
#
_cell.length_a   1.000
_cell.length_b   1.000
_cell.length_c   1.000
_cell.angle_alpha   90.00
_cell.angle_beta   90.00
_cell.angle_gamma   90.00
#
_symmetry.space_group_name_H-M   'P 1'
#
loop_
_entity.id
_entity.type
_entity.pdbx_description
1 polymer ?
#
loop_
_entity_poly.entity_id
_entity_poly.type
_entity_poly.pdbx_seq_one_letter_code
_entity_poly.pdbx_strand_id
1 'polypeptide(L)'
;MYSIKQILESRKEIFGNEDYIFEKVNGSFLGKTYGEFVDDVYGFASLLQKEGLVGKKIAIFAGNSYAYMVADAAIMGFVGVSVCISKEWSAESLIELAEQIELDAMIYGDGQKEKVDALRLRFEKIKYIPIETVAGHAPTCELIDDLVDPSGCSKIIFSSGTTGIPKAVMLSQNNMFACWKDLCRRAPLDSSDVDYLFLPLHHAYAGICNFLY
;
A
#
# COMPACT_ATOMS: atom_id res chain seq x y z
N MET A 1 2.67 -21.57 -2.63
CA MET A 1 2.12 -20.29 -3.13
C MET A 1 2.44 -19.29 -2.02
N TYR A 2 3.11 -18.20 -2.30
CA TYR A 2 3.50 -17.25 -1.26
C TYR A 2 2.40 -16.21 -1.05
N SER A 3 2.17 -15.81 0.21
CA SER A 3 1.37 -14.64 0.55
C SER A 3 2.26 -13.50 1.01
N ILE A 4 1.75 -12.27 0.97
CA ILE A 4 2.46 -11.09 1.51
C ILE A 4 2.81 -11.32 2.98
N LYS A 5 1.89 -11.90 3.78
CA LYS A 5 2.15 -12.27 5.16
C LYS A 5 3.40 -13.16 5.29
N GLN A 6 3.46 -14.27 4.53
CA GLN A 6 4.60 -15.20 4.60
C GLN A 6 5.93 -14.53 4.24
N ILE A 7 5.91 -13.60 3.27
CA ILE A 7 7.13 -12.84 2.92
C ILE A 7 7.55 -11.92 4.06
N LEU A 8 6.62 -11.18 4.65
CA LEU A 8 6.90 -10.28 5.76
C LEU A 8 7.48 -11.04 6.96
N GLU A 9 6.86 -12.17 7.34
CA GLU A 9 7.33 -13.01 8.43
C GLU A 9 8.73 -13.58 8.17
N SER A 10 8.95 -14.14 6.98
CA SER A 10 10.25 -14.67 6.59
C SER A 10 11.35 -13.60 6.59
N ARG A 11 11.04 -12.40 6.10
CA ARG A 11 12.02 -11.30 6.09
C ARG A 11 12.34 -10.79 7.49
N LYS A 12 11.33 -10.69 8.36
CA LYS A 12 11.55 -10.34 9.76
C LYS A 12 12.41 -11.37 10.46
N GLU A 13 12.21 -12.67 10.21
CA GLU A 13 12.99 -13.76 10.81
C GLU A 13 14.45 -13.73 10.34
N ILE A 14 14.68 -13.52 9.04
CA ILE A 14 16.03 -13.61 8.44
C ILE A 14 16.80 -12.30 8.58
N PHE A 15 16.16 -11.15 8.37
CA PHE A 15 16.79 -9.84 8.22
C PHE A 15 16.29 -8.80 9.23
N GLY A 16 15.60 -9.19 10.29
CA GLY A 16 14.84 -8.28 11.16
C GLY A 16 15.61 -7.07 11.70
N ASN A 17 16.92 -7.22 11.95
CA ASN A 17 17.79 -6.15 12.46
C ASN A 17 18.54 -5.39 11.35
N GLU A 18 18.38 -5.77 10.09
CA GLU A 18 19.03 -5.10 8.97
C GLU A 18 18.19 -3.92 8.47
N ASP A 19 18.86 -2.89 7.94
CA ASP A 19 18.21 -1.75 7.36
C ASP A 19 17.45 -2.17 6.10
N TYR A 20 16.19 -1.70 5.99
CA TYR A 20 15.32 -2.00 4.86
C TYR A 20 15.00 -0.77 4.02
N ILE A 21 14.62 0.32 4.66
CA ILE A 21 14.19 1.54 3.99
C ILE A 21 14.90 2.75 4.60
N PHE A 22 15.40 3.62 3.73
CA PHE A 22 15.88 4.94 4.11
C PHE A 22 14.97 6.00 3.51
N GLU A 23 14.36 6.82 4.34
CA GLU A 23 13.55 7.96 3.93
C GLU A 23 14.27 9.27 4.22
N LYS A 24 14.28 10.20 3.25
CA LYS A 24 14.88 11.52 3.46
C LYS A 24 13.86 12.46 4.11
N VAL A 25 14.09 12.78 5.40
CA VAL A 25 13.24 13.66 6.19
C VAL A 25 14.08 14.86 6.64
N ASN A 26 13.66 16.09 6.32
CA ASN A 26 14.34 17.33 6.70
C ASN A 26 15.84 17.35 6.38
N GLY A 27 16.22 16.77 5.23
CA GLY A 27 17.61 16.74 4.77
C GLY A 27 18.46 15.59 5.29
N SER A 28 17.99 14.82 6.26
CA SER A 28 18.66 13.63 6.81
C SER A 28 17.97 12.36 6.36
N PHE A 29 18.74 11.27 6.19
CA PHE A 29 18.18 9.94 5.94
C PHE A 29 17.86 9.27 7.28
N LEU A 30 16.62 8.83 7.41
CA LEU A 30 16.14 8.01 8.53
C LEU A 30 15.96 6.58 8.04
N GLY A 31 16.69 5.65 8.66
CA GLY A 31 16.60 4.22 8.37
C GLY A 31 15.47 3.56 9.16
N LYS A 32 14.89 2.53 8.56
CA LYS A 32 13.96 1.60 9.18
C LYS A 32 14.41 0.18 8.88
N THR A 33 14.47 -0.66 9.90
CA THR A 33 14.82 -2.07 9.73
C THR A 33 13.64 -2.87 9.16
N TYR A 34 13.92 -4.09 8.67
CA TYR A 34 12.87 -5.05 8.28
C TYR A 34 11.92 -5.36 9.45
N GLY A 35 12.46 -5.51 10.66
CA GLY A 35 11.67 -5.76 11.86
C GLY A 35 10.70 -4.63 12.16
N GLU A 36 11.18 -3.39 12.17
CA GLU A 36 10.34 -2.20 12.39
C GLU A 36 9.25 -2.06 11.32
N PHE A 37 9.60 -2.30 10.04
CA PHE A 37 8.62 -2.25 8.96
C PHE A 37 7.50 -3.27 9.15
N VAL A 38 7.85 -4.52 9.47
CA VAL A 38 6.85 -5.57 9.71
C VAL A 38 5.99 -5.24 10.91
N ASP A 39 6.57 -4.73 12.00
CA ASP A 39 5.82 -4.33 13.20
C ASP A 39 4.86 -3.18 12.91
N ASP A 40 5.27 -2.18 12.15
CA ASP A 40 4.39 -1.08 11.71
C ASP A 40 3.26 -1.61 10.80
N VAL A 41 3.54 -2.54 9.88
CA VAL A 41 2.53 -3.19 9.03
C VAL A 41 1.49 -3.92 9.87
N TYR A 42 1.92 -4.73 10.84
CA TYR A 42 1.00 -5.45 11.73
C TYR A 42 0.19 -4.49 12.61
N GLY A 43 0.84 -3.46 13.14
CA GLY A 43 0.19 -2.45 13.95
C GLY A 43 -0.92 -1.73 13.19
N PHE A 44 -0.63 -1.30 11.98
CA PHE A 44 -1.62 -0.61 11.13
C PHE A 44 -2.73 -1.55 10.64
N ALA A 45 -2.39 -2.79 10.26
CA ALA A 45 -3.39 -3.79 9.90
C ALA A 45 -4.37 -4.06 11.07
N SER A 46 -3.85 -4.18 12.30
CA SER A 46 -4.67 -4.34 13.51
C SER A 46 -5.63 -3.15 13.70
N LEU A 47 -5.15 -1.93 13.47
CA LEU A 47 -6.00 -0.73 13.52
C LEU A 47 -7.13 -0.82 12.49
N LEU A 48 -6.81 -1.11 11.23
CA LEU A 48 -7.81 -1.20 10.16
C LEU A 48 -8.86 -2.31 10.41
N GLN A 49 -8.44 -3.46 10.94
CA GLN A 49 -9.36 -4.54 11.32
C GLN A 49 -10.29 -4.10 12.45
N LYS A 50 -9.76 -3.46 13.49
CA LYS A 50 -10.53 -2.92 14.61
C LYS A 50 -11.55 -1.87 14.16
N GLU A 51 -11.22 -1.12 13.13
CA GLU A 51 -12.10 -0.13 12.51
C GLU A 51 -13.15 -0.73 11.56
N GLY A 52 -13.23 -2.06 11.46
CA GLY A 52 -14.21 -2.78 10.65
C GLY A 52 -13.93 -2.75 9.14
N LEU A 53 -12.68 -2.53 8.73
CA LEU A 53 -12.30 -2.40 7.33
C LEU A 53 -11.88 -3.71 6.66
N VAL A 54 -12.13 -4.85 7.29
CA VAL A 54 -11.86 -6.18 6.73
C VAL A 54 -12.68 -6.41 5.46
N GLY A 55 -12.03 -6.91 4.41
CA GLY A 55 -12.65 -7.17 3.10
C GLY A 55 -12.98 -5.91 2.30
N LYS A 56 -12.54 -4.74 2.77
CA LYS A 56 -12.89 -3.43 2.22
C LYS A 56 -11.89 -2.93 1.17
N LYS A 57 -12.35 -2.00 0.33
CA LYS A 57 -11.52 -1.29 -0.64
C LYS A 57 -11.02 0.00 -0.02
N ILE A 58 -9.70 0.10 0.17
CA ILE A 58 -9.05 1.21 0.85
C ILE A 58 -8.13 1.91 -0.13
N ALA A 59 -8.43 3.17 -0.43
CA ALA A 59 -7.59 3.98 -1.30
C ALA A 59 -6.34 4.51 -0.57
N ILE A 60 -5.22 4.59 -1.29
CA ILE A 60 -4.03 5.33 -0.84
C ILE A 60 -3.83 6.50 -1.82
N PHE A 61 -4.06 7.72 -1.34
CA PHE A 61 -3.97 8.97 -2.07
C PHE A 61 -2.87 9.84 -1.48
N ALA A 62 -1.62 9.46 -1.73
CA ALA A 62 -0.43 10.09 -1.15
C ALA A 62 0.78 9.99 -2.08
N GLY A 63 1.84 10.76 -1.78
CA GLY A 63 3.14 10.59 -2.39
C GLY A 63 3.91 9.39 -1.83
N ASN A 64 5.03 9.05 -2.48
CA ASN A 64 5.94 8.03 -1.98
C ASN A 64 6.41 8.39 -0.56
N SER A 65 6.30 7.45 0.35
CA SER A 65 6.76 7.56 1.73
C SER A 65 6.86 6.18 2.38
N TYR A 66 7.58 6.08 3.47
CA TYR A 66 7.58 4.89 4.32
C TYR A 66 6.16 4.49 4.72
N ALA A 67 5.36 5.46 5.18
CA ALA A 67 3.97 5.23 5.58
C ALA A 67 3.09 4.70 4.43
N TYR A 68 3.34 5.12 3.17
CA TYR A 68 2.66 4.55 2.01
C TYR A 68 2.93 3.04 1.89
N MET A 69 4.18 2.62 2.03
CA MET A 69 4.56 1.21 1.93
C MET A 69 3.97 0.37 3.05
N VAL A 70 3.97 0.89 4.28
CA VAL A 70 3.32 0.25 5.42
C VAL A 70 1.81 0.07 5.17
N ALA A 71 1.13 1.12 4.72
CA ALA A 71 -0.32 1.09 4.45
C ALA A 71 -0.65 0.06 3.35
N ASP A 72 0.09 0.08 2.24
CA ASP A 72 -0.15 -0.82 1.10
C ASP A 72 0.05 -2.29 1.51
N ALA A 73 1.12 -2.57 2.25
CA ALA A 73 1.41 -3.90 2.79
C ALA A 73 0.34 -4.39 3.76
N ALA A 74 -0.07 -3.53 4.70
CA ALA A 74 -1.09 -3.85 5.69
C ALA A 74 -2.44 -4.16 5.04
N ILE A 75 -2.85 -3.35 4.07
CA ILE A 75 -4.12 -3.57 3.37
C ILE A 75 -4.08 -4.88 2.59
N MET A 76 -3.08 -5.06 1.73
CA MET A 76 -2.98 -6.24 0.85
C MET A 76 -2.73 -7.54 1.61
N GLY A 77 -1.96 -7.48 2.69
CA GLY A 77 -1.55 -8.67 3.45
C GLY A 77 -2.61 -9.16 4.44
N PHE A 78 -3.43 -8.24 4.99
CA PHE A 78 -4.22 -8.56 6.19
C PHE A 78 -5.64 -7.99 6.21
N VAL A 79 -5.99 -7.06 5.32
CA VAL A 79 -7.25 -6.32 5.45
C VAL A 79 -8.16 -6.47 4.25
N GLY A 80 -7.68 -6.19 3.02
CA GLY A 80 -8.58 -6.19 1.87
C GLY A 80 -7.89 -5.76 0.57
N VAL A 81 -8.48 -4.80 -0.14
CA VAL A 81 -8.02 -4.36 -1.46
C VAL A 81 -7.39 -2.97 -1.38
N SER A 82 -6.10 -2.88 -1.69
CA SER A 82 -5.40 -1.60 -1.80
C SER A 82 -5.70 -0.94 -3.15
N VAL A 83 -6.24 0.27 -3.13
CA VAL A 83 -6.56 1.06 -4.32
C VAL A 83 -5.56 2.20 -4.45
N CYS A 84 -4.60 2.07 -5.35
CA CYS A 84 -3.48 3.01 -5.47
C CYS A 84 -3.82 4.15 -6.42
N ILE A 85 -3.96 5.37 -5.89
CA ILE A 85 -4.40 6.55 -6.62
C ILE A 85 -3.24 7.53 -6.79
N SER A 86 -3.09 8.09 -8.00
CA SER A 86 -2.13 9.16 -8.24
C SER A 86 -2.51 10.42 -7.46
N LYS A 87 -1.56 10.97 -6.72
CA LYS A 87 -1.72 12.26 -6.01
C LYS A 87 -2.03 13.44 -6.94
N GLU A 88 -1.79 13.30 -8.24
CA GLU A 88 -2.05 14.33 -9.25
C GLU A 88 -3.51 14.37 -9.69
N TRP A 89 -4.34 13.39 -9.33
CA TRP A 89 -5.75 13.39 -9.71
C TRP A 89 -6.51 14.57 -9.11
N SER A 90 -7.47 15.09 -9.89
CA SER A 90 -8.36 16.14 -9.44
C SER A 90 -9.43 15.62 -8.48
N ALA A 91 -10.11 16.53 -7.79
CA ALA A 91 -11.24 16.17 -6.92
C ALA A 91 -12.38 15.51 -7.72
N GLU A 92 -12.64 15.97 -8.94
CA GLU A 92 -13.66 15.41 -9.83
C GLU A 92 -13.32 13.96 -10.18
N SER A 93 -12.07 13.68 -10.57
CA SER A 93 -11.63 12.30 -10.87
C SER A 93 -11.72 11.37 -9.65
N LEU A 94 -11.46 11.89 -8.45
CA LEU A 94 -11.62 11.13 -7.22
C LEU A 94 -13.09 10.83 -6.90
N ILE A 95 -13.99 11.78 -7.18
CA ILE A 95 -15.44 11.60 -7.01
C ILE A 95 -15.94 10.49 -7.94
N GLU A 96 -15.59 10.56 -9.23
CA GLU A 96 -15.96 9.55 -10.21
C GLU A 96 -15.43 8.16 -9.81
N LEU A 97 -14.19 8.10 -9.34
CA LEU A 97 -13.59 6.86 -8.85
C LEU A 97 -14.35 6.28 -7.66
N ALA A 98 -14.63 7.10 -6.65
CA ALA A 98 -15.29 6.67 -5.43
C ALA A 98 -16.69 6.08 -5.71
N GLU A 99 -17.38 6.62 -6.72
CA GLU A 99 -18.66 6.08 -7.20
C GLU A 99 -18.50 4.74 -7.91
N GLN A 100 -17.49 4.63 -8.81
CA GLN A 100 -17.30 3.44 -9.65
C GLN A 100 -16.88 2.19 -8.87
N ILE A 101 -16.01 2.36 -7.86
CA ILE A 101 -15.41 1.23 -7.15
C ILE A 101 -16.01 0.99 -5.77
N GLU A 102 -17.00 1.78 -5.34
CA GLU A 102 -17.58 1.69 -4.00
C GLU A 102 -16.50 1.70 -2.92
N LEU A 103 -15.80 2.82 -2.80
CA LEU A 103 -14.69 2.98 -1.89
C LEU A 103 -15.18 3.03 -0.44
N ASP A 104 -14.53 2.26 0.44
CA ASP A 104 -14.89 2.19 1.87
C ASP A 104 -14.05 3.12 2.75
N ALA A 105 -12.75 3.27 2.42
CA ALA A 105 -11.85 4.16 3.15
C ALA A 105 -10.79 4.79 2.22
N MET A 106 -10.22 5.91 2.66
CA MET A 106 -9.13 6.61 1.96
C MET A 106 -8.06 7.05 2.96
N ILE A 107 -6.84 6.57 2.74
CA ILE A 107 -5.64 7.07 3.40
C ILE A 107 -5.09 8.20 2.52
N TYR A 108 -4.84 9.36 3.09
CA TYR A 108 -4.44 10.54 2.32
C TYR A 108 -3.27 11.28 2.95
N GLY A 109 -2.41 11.83 2.08
CA GLY A 109 -1.31 12.69 2.49
C GLY A 109 -1.75 14.12 2.76
N ASP A 110 -0.99 14.86 3.55
CA ASP A 110 -1.30 16.26 3.94
C ASP A 110 -1.53 17.17 2.72
N GLY A 111 -0.68 17.07 1.69
CA GLY A 111 -0.85 17.83 0.44
C GLY A 111 -2.11 17.52 -0.37
N GLN A 112 -2.94 16.55 0.05
CA GLN A 112 -4.18 16.13 -0.62
C GLN A 112 -5.45 16.57 0.12
N LYS A 113 -5.30 17.23 1.26
CA LYS A 113 -6.40 17.54 2.18
C LYS A 113 -7.56 18.29 1.52
N GLU A 114 -7.30 19.32 0.72
CA GLU A 114 -8.35 20.10 0.05
C GLU A 114 -9.19 19.23 -0.90
N LYS A 115 -8.55 18.34 -1.67
CA LYS A 115 -9.25 17.42 -2.56
C LYS A 115 -10.09 16.40 -1.78
N VAL A 116 -9.55 15.91 -0.66
CA VAL A 116 -10.25 14.98 0.25
C VAL A 116 -11.43 15.65 0.93
N ASP A 117 -11.33 16.90 1.31
CA ASP A 117 -12.44 17.65 1.93
C ASP A 117 -13.61 17.81 0.94
N ALA A 118 -13.34 17.98 -0.36
CA ALA A 118 -14.38 17.95 -1.39
C ALA A 118 -15.09 16.58 -1.47
N LEU A 119 -14.35 15.47 -1.33
CA LEU A 119 -14.95 14.14 -1.29
C LEU A 119 -15.82 13.94 -0.05
N ARG A 120 -15.39 14.41 1.12
CA ARG A 120 -16.13 14.26 2.38
C ARG A 120 -17.53 14.83 2.32
N LEU A 121 -17.70 15.94 1.60
CA LEU A 121 -19.01 16.57 1.42
C LEU A 121 -20.00 15.68 0.65
N ARG A 122 -19.49 14.76 -0.17
CA ARG A 122 -20.33 13.89 -1.02
C ARG A 122 -20.41 12.45 -0.49
N PHE A 123 -19.35 11.98 0.16
CA PHE A 123 -19.22 10.60 0.64
C PHE A 123 -18.94 10.54 2.15
N GLU A 124 -19.93 10.85 2.95
CA GLU A 124 -19.83 10.83 4.42
C GLU A 124 -19.52 9.44 4.99
N LYS A 125 -19.85 8.37 4.25
CA LYS A 125 -19.63 6.99 4.70
C LYS A 125 -18.19 6.50 4.47
N ILE A 126 -17.43 7.16 3.61
CA ILE A 126 -16.02 6.81 3.41
C ILE A 126 -15.23 7.24 4.65
N LYS A 127 -14.42 6.33 5.17
CA LYS A 127 -13.52 6.63 6.28
C LYS A 127 -12.24 7.29 5.77
N TYR A 128 -11.91 8.45 6.30
CA TYR A 128 -10.73 9.23 5.88
C TYR A 128 -9.64 9.17 6.94
N ILE A 129 -8.48 8.64 6.58
CA ILE A 129 -7.36 8.35 7.49
C ILE A 129 -6.13 9.17 7.04
N PRO A 130 -5.60 10.08 7.86
CA PRO A 130 -4.36 10.77 7.54
C PRO A 130 -3.18 9.79 7.49
N ILE A 131 -2.30 9.93 6.49
CA ILE A 131 -1.16 9.02 6.31
C ILE A 131 -0.16 9.08 7.47
N GLU A 132 -0.10 10.18 8.18
CA GLU A 132 0.76 10.39 9.34
C GLU A 132 0.40 9.44 10.51
N THR A 133 -0.80 8.88 10.47
CA THR A 133 -1.26 7.93 11.50
C THR A 133 -0.92 6.48 11.18
N VAL A 134 -0.24 6.20 10.06
CA VAL A 134 -0.02 4.83 9.58
C VAL A 134 1.09 4.09 10.33
N ALA A 135 2.16 4.78 10.71
CA ALA A 135 3.31 4.18 11.38
C ALA A 135 3.29 4.38 12.91
N GLY A 136 4.02 3.54 13.63
CA GLY A 136 4.18 3.66 15.09
C GLY A 136 3.08 3.02 15.91
N HIS A 137 2.23 2.18 15.32
CA HIS A 137 1.21 1.45 16.05
C HIS A 137 1.72 0.08 16.52
N ALA A 138 1.62 -0.19 17.81
CA ALA A 138 1.75 -1.57 18.29
C ALA A 138 0.52 -2.39 17.89
N PRO A 139 0.66 -3.67 17.55
CA PRO A 139 -0.48 -4.56 17.34
C PRO A 139 -1.42 -4.56 18.54
N THR A 140 -2.69 -4.21 18.34
CA THR A 140 -3.68 -4.09 19.41
C THR A 140 -4.73 -5.18 19.40
N CYS A 141 -4.75 -5.99 18.36
CA CYS A 141 -5.65 -7.13 18.23
C CYS A 141 -4.93 -8.29 17.52
N GLU A 142 -5.48 -9.48 17.65
CA GLU A 142 -5.05 -10.64 16.87
C GLU A 142 -5.44 -10.44 15.40
N LEU A 143 -4.48 -10.67 14.49
CA LEU A 143 -4.73 -10.58 13.06
C LEU A 143 -5.46 -11.83 12.58
N ILE A 144 -6.52 -11.64 11.81
CA ILE A 144 -7.29 -12.72 11.21
C ILE A 144 -6.62 -13.12 9.90
N ASP A 145 -5.96 -14.27 9.88
CA ASP A 145 -5.10 -14.70 8.77
C ASP A 145 -5.86 -15.10 7.50
N ASP A 146 -7.07 -15.64 7.64
CA ASP A 146 -7.79 -16.32 6.55
C ASP A 146 -8.65 -15.36 5.69
N LEU A 147 -8.55 -14.05 5.89
CA LEU A 147 -9.42 -13.09 5.24
C LEU A 147 -8.91 -12.57 3.90
N VAL A 148 -7.65 -12.78 3.58
CA VAL A 148 -7.06 -12.34 2.32
C VAL A 148 -6.70 -13.55 1.46
N ASP A 149 -7.57 -13.89 0.50
CA ASP A 149 -7.28 -14.89 -0.52
C ASP A 149 -6.20 -14.37 -1.48
N PRO A 150 -5.00 -15.00 -1.54
CA PRO A 150 -3.94 -14.59 -2.46
C PRO A 150 -4.32 -14.66 -3.95
N SER A 151 -5.38 -15.40 -4.30
CA SER A 151 -5.92 -15.50 -5.66
C SER A 151 -6.99 -14.44 -5.95
N GLY A 152 -7.56 -13.85 -4.91
CA GLY A 152 -8.53 -12.77 -5.01
C GLY A 152 -7.88 -11.42 -5.37
N CYS A 153 -8.72 -10.42 -5.64
CA CYS A 153 -8.22 -9.05 -5.85
C CYS A 153 -7.62 -8.51 -4.55
N SER A 154 -6.34 -8.12 -4.59
CA SER A 154 -5.63 -7.53 -3.46
C SER A 154 -5.19 -6.09 -3.74
N LYS A 155 -5.04 -5.73 -5.02
CA LYS A 155 -4.59 -4.40 -5.44
C LYS A 155 -5.33 -3.94 -6.67
N ILE A 156 -5.69 -2.65 -6.69
CA ILE A 156 -6.22 -1.95 -7.86
C ILE A 156 -5.28 -0.81 -8.21
N ILE A 157 -4.80 -0.81 -9.45
CA ILE A 157 -3.99 0.26 -10.02
C ILE A 157 -4.70 0.82 -11.26
N PHE A 158 -4.32 2.02 -11.70
CA PHE A 158 -4.96 2.66 -12.83
C PHE A 158 -4.00 2.83 -14.00
N SER A 159 -4.43 2.42 -15.18
CA SER A 159 -3.73 2.70 -16.43
C SER A 159 -4.29 3.97 -17.07
N SER A 160 -3.42 4.74 -17.75
CA SER A 160 -3.84 5.86 -18.59
C SER A 160 -4.67 5.30 -19.74
N GLY A 161 -6.00 5.40 -19.65
CA GLY A 161 -6.89 4.97 -20.74
C GLY A 161 -6.71 5.86 -21.96
N THR A 162 -6.74 5.28 -23.15
CA THR A 162 -6.74 6.03 -24.44
C THR A 162 -7.97 6.94 -24.60
N THR A 163 -9.00 6.73 -23.78
CA THR A 163 -10.27 7.50 -23.76
C THR A 163 -10.29 8.60 -22.71
N GLY A 164 -9.18 8.86 -22.01
CA GLY A 164 -9.10 9.88 -20.96
C GLY A 164 -9.59 9.44 -19.57
N ILE A 165 -10.37 8.37 -19.48
CA ILE A 165 -10.81 7.80 -18.20
C ILE A 165 -9.84 6.69 -17.79
N PRO A 166 -9.21 6.76 -16.60
CA PRO A 166 -8.31 5.73 -16.13
C PRO A 166 -9.05 4.39 -15.97
N LYS A 167 -8.45 3.31 -16.49
CA LYS A 167 -9.00 1.97 -16.36
C LYS A 167 -8.43 1.29 -15.11
N ALA A 168 -9.31 0.79 -14.26
CA ALA A 168 -8.93 0.00 -13.09
C ALA A 168 -8.41 -1.38 -13.52
N VAL A 169 -7.21 -1.73 -13.08
CA VAL A 169 -6.59 -3.04 -13.28
C VAL A 169 -6.55 -3.73 -11.92
N MET A 170 -7.25 -4.84 -11.80
CA MET A 170 -7.30 -5.66 -10.59
C MET A 170 -6.18 -6.69 -10.59
N LEU A 171 -5.41 -6.74 -9.53
CA LEU A 171 -4.30 -7.66 -9.35
C LEU A 171 -4.49 -8.50 -8.08
N SER A 172 -4.23 -9.79 -8.20
CA SER A 172 -4.10 -10.69 -7.06
C SER A 172 -2.66 -10.69 -6.54
N GLN A 173 -2.43 -11.18 -5.33
CA GLN A 173 -1.07 -11.43 -4.84
C GLN A 173 -0.33 -12.39 -5.78
N ASN A 174 -1.01 -13.40 -6.30
CA ASN A 174 -0.42 -14.34 -7.27
C ASN A 174 0.08 -13.66 -8.55
N ASN A 175 -0.66 -12.67 -9.09
CA ASN A 175 -0.21 -11.90 -10.25
C ASN A 175 1.06 -11.11 -9.92
N MET A 176 1.09 -10.45 -8.76
CA MET A 176 2.25 -9.66 -8.32
C MET A 176 3.49 -10.55 -8.12
N PHE A 177 3.34 -11.71 -7.47
CA PHE A 177 4.44 -12.65 -7.28
C PHE A 177 4.96 -13.27 -8.58
N ALA A 178 4.08 -13.52 -9.54
CA ALA A 178 4.51 -14.01 -10.86
C ALA A 178 5.38 -12.96 -11.57
N CYS A 179 4.97 -11.70 -11.54
CA CYS A 179 5.73 -10.57 -12.09
C CYS A 179 7.09 -10.41 -11.39
N TRP A 180 7.10 -10.39 -10.06
CA TRP A 180 8.31 -10.29 -9.27
C TRP A 180 9.29 -11.44 -9.53
N LYS A 181 8.81 -12.68 -9.56
CA LYS A 181 9.65 -13.86 -9.85
C LYS A 181 10.33 -13.77 -11.23
N ASP A 182 9.62 -13.24 -12.22
CA ASP A 182 10.18 -13.06 -13.55
C ASP A 182 11.22 -11.94 -13.58
N LEU A 183 10.99 -10.87 -12.83
CA LEU A 183 11.92 -9.77 -12.68
C LEU A 183 13.22 -10.20 -11.97
N CYS A 184 13.15 -10.95 -10.87
CA CYS A 184 14.32 -11.48 -10.18
C CYS A 184 15.19 -12.39 -11.06
N ARG A 185 14.59 -13.09 -12.01
CA ARG A 185 15.36 -13.90 -12.98
C ARG A 185 16.14 -13.05 -13.99
N ARG A 186 15.62 -11.87 -14.34
CA ARG A 186 16.20 -10.98 -15.36
C ARG A 186 17.19 -9.99 -14.77
N ALA A 187 16.94 -9.55 -13.56
CA ALA A 187 17.77 -8.64 -12.79
C ALA A 187 18.02 -9.26 -11.40
N PRO A 188 19.00 -10.17 -11.30
CA PRO A 188 19.32 -10.77 -10.02
C PRO A 188 19.92 -9.69 -9.10
N LEU A 189 19.24 -9.40 -8.02
CA LEU A 189 19.70 -8.52 -6.95
C LEU A 189 20.07 -9.38 -5.74
N ASP A 190 20.99 -8.87 -4.92
CA ASP A 190 21.37 -9.50 -3.67
C ASP A 190 21.33 -8.48 -2.51
N SER A 191 21.65 -8.93 -1.29
CA SER A 191 21.56 -8.12 -0.07
C SER A 191 22.55 -6.94 -0.03
N SER A 192 23.47 -6.83 -0.99
CA SER A 192 24.39 -5.67 -1.10
C SER A 192 23.85 -4.57 -2.00
N ASP A 193 22.80 -4.84 -2.76
CA ASP A 193 22.19 -3.89 -3.66
C ASP A 193 21.30 -2.87 -2.91
N VAL A 194 21.34 -1.63 -3.37
CA VAL A 194 20.47 -0.55 -2.86
C VAL A 194 19.69 0.05 -4.02
N ASP A 195 18.36 -0.03 -3.92
CA ASP A 195 17.46 0.55 -4.93
C ASP A 195 17.01 1.96 -4.54
N TYR A 196 16.96 2.86 -5.53
CA TYR A 196 16.46 4.20 -5.34
C TYR A 196 15.03 4.34 -5.87
N LEU A 197 14.08 4.37 -4.93
CA LEU A 197 12.65 4.46 -5.22
C LEU A 197 12.24 5.91 -5.62
N PHE A 198 12.34 6.24 -6.90
CA PHE A 198 11.88 7.52 -7.44
C PHE A 198 10.57 7.41 -8.24
N LEU A 199 10.23 6.21 -8.71
CA LEU A 199 8.97 5.98 -9.41
C LEU A 199 7.79 6.01 -8.43
N PRO A 200 6.62 6.55 -8.86
CA PRO A 200 5.45 6.61 -7.98
C PRO A 200 4.94 5.21 -7.59
N LEU A 201 4.72 4.98 -6.30
CA LEU A 201 4.23 3.70 -5.76
C LEU A 201 2.82 3.31 -6.24
N HIS A 202 2.04 4.26 -6.75
CA HIS A 202 0.74 3.97 -7.36
C HIS A 202 0.85 3.35 -8.77
N HIS A 203 2.03 3.32 -9.39
CA HIS A 203 2.27 2.65 -10.66
C HIS A 203 2.67 1.19 -10.46
N ALA A 204 2.33 0.33 -11.45
CA ALA A 204 2.56 -1.11 -11.40
C ALA A 204 4.01 -1.48 -11.07
N TYR A 205 4.98 -0.86 -11.74
CA TYR A 205 6.39 -1.22 -11.55
C TYR A 205 6.84 -0.96 -10.10
N ALA A 206 6.74 0.27 -9.62
CA ALA A 206 7.18 0.62 -8.28
C ALA A 206 6.33 -0.06 -7.19
N GLY A 207 5.01 -0.08 -7.34
CA GLY A 207 4.09 -0.64 -6.35
C GLY A 207 4.08 -2.17 -6.29
N ILE A 208 4.68 -2.87 -7.24
CA ILE A 208 4.81 -4.34 -7.22
C ILE A 208 6.25 -4.74 -6.96
N CYS A 209 7.19 -4.18 -7.71
CA CYS A 209 8.57 -4.63 -7.70
C CYS A 209 9.30 -4.20 -6.42
N ASN A 210 9.24 -2.93 -6.07
CA ASN A 210 9.96 -2.40 -4.90
C ASN A 210 9.40 -2.92 -3.56
N PHE A 211 8.16 -3.37 -3.53
CA PHE A 211 7.59 -3.99 -2.34
C PHE A 211 8.11 -5.42 -2.13
N LEU A 212 8.43 -6.11 -3.20
CA LEU A 212 8.79 -7.54 -3.17
C LEU A 212 10.30 -7.78 -3.22
N TYR A 213 11.09 -6.75 -3.54
CA TYR A 213 12.54 -6.77 -3.38
C TYR A 213 12.91 -6.51 -1.92
#